data_43276a940b9f971f939e8db510df2730
#
_entry.id   43276a940b9f971f939e8db510df2730
#
_cell.length_a   1.000
_cell.length_b   1.000
_cell.length_c   1.000
_cell.angle_alpha   90.00
_cell.angle_beta   90.00
_cell.angle_gamma   90.00
#
_symmetry.space_group_name_H-M   'P 1'
#
loop_
_entity.id
_entity.type
_entity.pdbx_description
1 polymer ?
#
loop_
_entity_poly.entity_id
_entity_poly.type
_entity_poly.pdbx_seq_one_letter_code
_entity_poly.pdbx_strand_id
1 'polypeptide(L)'
;MLKDEKLKKLKGRLNNLTEEVVLEMLGKMLQRDEFSDICKDEDCLLDMATYALNRLPAKYVATSKGELFSKTEELEQQHSVDVLSVVTRAIKIVSENDHQNND
;
A
#
# COMPACT_ATOMS: atom_id res chain seq x y z
N MET A 1 22.46 16.50 -21.01
CA MET A 1 22.26 15.27 -20.25
C MET A 1 22.22 15.56 -18.78
N LEU A 2 21.21 15.09 -18.06
CA LEU A 2 21.13 15.28 -16.63
C LEU A 2 22.11 14.33 -15.91
N LYS A 3 22.78 14.87 -14.90
CA LYS A 3 23.69 14.04 -14.11
C LYS A 3 22.88 13.16 -13.17
N ASP A 4 23.37 11.95 -12.92
CA ASP A 4 22.74 10.96 -12.07
C ASP A 4 22.40 11.51 -10.67
N GLU A 5 23.26 12.38 -10.13
CA GLU A 5 23.06 12.96 -8.82
C GLU A 5 21.79 13.78 -8.73
N LYS A 6 21.46 14.54 -9.77
CA LYS A 6 20.23 15.34 -9.80
C LYS A 6 19.01 14.43 -9.83
N LEU A 7 19.07 13.37 -10.62
CA LEU A 7 17.95 12.44 -10.73
C LEU A 7 17.74 11.66 -9.45
N LYS A 8 18.83 11.28 -8.76
CA LYS A 8 18.72 10.57 -7.50
C LYS A 8 18.02 11.40 -6.42
N LYS A 9 18.24 12.72 -6.43
CA LYS A 9 17.58 13.61 -5.48
C LYS A 9 16.07 13.65 -5.69
N LEU A 10 15.62 13.46 -6.92
CA LEU A 10 14.19 13.46 -7.22
C LEU A 10 13.46 12.31 -6.57
N LYS A 11 14.13 11.17 -6.42
CA LYS A 11 13.53 9.98 -5.79
C LYS A 11 12.98 10.28 -4.41
N GLY A 12 13.71 11.05 -3.61
CA GLY A 12 13.28 11.38 -2.26
C GLY A 12 12.13 12.38 -2.21
N ARG A 13 11.84 13.04 -3.33
CA ARG A 13 10.78 14.04 -3.40
C ARG A 13 9.54 13.55 -4.12
N LEU A 14 9.62 12.39 -4.75
CA LEU A 14 8.49 11.77 -5.40
C LEU A 14 7.81 10.81 -4.44
N ASN A 15 6.53 11.01 -4.19
CA ASN A 15 5.77 10.19 -3.28
C ASN A 15 4.55 9.63 -4.00
N ASN A 16 4.33 8.33 -3.85
CA ASN A 16 3.16 7.68 -4.42
C ASN A 16 2.05 7.66 -3.36
N LEU A 17 1.04 8.51 -3.55
CA LEU A 17 -0.10 8.58 -2.63
C LEU A 17 -0.81 7.25 -2.50
N THR A 18 -0.93 6.50 -3.60
CA THR A 18 -1.58 5.20 -3.57
C THR A 18 -0.87 4.25 -2.62
N GLU A 19 0.46 4.30 -2.59
CA GLU A 19 1.25 3.48 -1.67
C GLU A 19 0.89 3.79 -0.22
N GLU A 20 0.84 5.07 0.14
CA GLU A 20 0.50 5.48 1.50
C GLU A 20 -0.92 5.05 1.88
N VAL A 21 -1.87 5.22 0.97
CA VAL A 21 -3.26 4.83 1.21
C VAL A 21 -3.38 3.32 1.41
N VAL A 22 -2.70 2.54 0.59
CA VAL A 22 -2.72 1.08 0.69
C VAL A 22 -2.15 0.61 2.03
N LEU A 23 -1.00 1.16 2.42
CA LEU A 23 -0.36 0.77 3.67
C LEU A 23 -1.23 1.12 4.88
N GLU A 24 -1.85 2.28 4.84
CA GLU A 24 -2.72 2.72 5.92
C GLU A 24 -3.98 1.85 6.01
N MET A 25 -4.60 1.58 4.88
CA MET A 25 -5.80 0.73 4.82
C MET A 25 -5.47 -0.70 5.27
N LEU A 26 -4.34 -1.23 4.82
CA LEU A 26 -3.89 -2.56 5.21
C LEU A 26 -3.72 -2.66 6.72
N GLY A 27 -3.08 -1.66 7.33
CA GLY A 27 -2.90 -1.62 8.77
C GLY A 27 -4.22 -1.61 9.52
N LYS A 28 -5.19 -0.83 9.05
CA LYS A 28 -6.50 -0.75 9.68
C LYS A 28 -7.26 -2.07 9.57
N MET A 29 -7.23 -2.68 8.39
CA MET A 29 -7.97 -3.92 8.15
C MET A 29 -7.42 -5.10 8.92
N LEU A 30 -6.11 -5.20 9.03
CA LEU A 30 -5.48 -6.32 9.73
C LEU A 30 -5.72 -6.31 11.24
N GLN A 31 -6.24 -5.21 11.78
CA GLN A 31 -6.62 -5.13 13.19
C GLN A 31 -8.00 -5.72 13.46
N ARG A 32 -8.76 -6.03 12.42
CA ARG A 32 -10.09 -6.61 12.59
C ARG A 32 -10.01 -8.06 13.06
N ASP A 33 -10.99 -8.46 13.86
CA ASP A 33 -11.03 -9.82 14.42
C ASP A 33 -11.09 -10.89 13.32
N GLU A 34 -11.74 -10.61 12.23
CA GLU A 34 -11.86 -11.56 11.11
C GLU A 34 -10.51 -11.91 10.48
N PHE A 35 -9.50 -11.09 10.70
CA PHE A 35 -8.16 -11.31 10.18
C PHE A 35 -7.13 -11.65 11.26
N SER A 36 -7.59 -12.07 12.44
CA SER A 36 -6.70 -12.35 13.57
C SER A 36 -5.76 -13.52 13.32
N ASP A 37 -6.18 -14.49 12.52
CA ASP A 37 -5.39 -15.70 12.25
C ASP A 37 -4.50 -15.60 11.03
N ILE A 38 -4.45 -14.45 10.40
CA ILE A 38 -3.69 -14.26 9.16
C ILE A 38 -2.24 -13.93 9.47
N CYS A 39 -1.34 -14.45 8.62
CA CYS A 39 0.09 -14.15 8.69
C CYS A 39 0.32 -12.65 8.56
N LYS A 40 1.04 -12.07 9.52
CA LYS A 40 1.34 -10.63 9.54
C LYS A 40 2.82 -10.34 9.61
N ASP A 41 3.66 -11.31 9.23
CA ASP A 41 5.09 -11.04 9.19
C ASP A 41 5.42 -10.15 8.00
N GLU A 42 6.64 -9.67 7.95
CA GLU A 42 7.05 -8.69 6.95
C GLU A 42 6.84 -9.18 5.52
N ASP A 43 7.17 -10.44 5.25
CA ASP A 43 7.03 -10.99 3.91
C ASP A 43 5.56 -11.07 3.48
N CYS A 44 4.68 -11.48 4.38
CA CYS A 44 3.24 -11.52 4.09
C CYS A 44 2.71 -10.12 3.83
N LEU A 45 3.12 -9.14 4.63
CA LEU A 45 2.67 -7.77 4.48
C LEU A 45 3.16 -7.17 3.16
N LEU A 46 4.39 -7.47 2.78
CA LEU A 46 4.94 -7.01 1.50
C LEU A 46 4.17 -7.60 0.33
N ASP A 47 3.82 -8.87 0.40
CA ASP A 47 3.06 -9.52 -0.64
C ASP A 47 1.66 -8.91 -0.78
N MET A 48 1.01 -8.62 0.34
CA MET A 48 -0.30 -7.96 0.35
C MET A 48 -0.23 -6.57 -0.27
N ALA A 49 0.76 -5.78 0.15
CA ALA A 49 0.93 -4.43 -0.37
C ALA A 49 1.25 -4.47 -1.87
N THR A 50 2.14 -5.37 -2.27
CA THR A 50 2.54 -5.51 -3.66
C THR A 50 1.35 -5.89 -4.54
N TYR A 51 0.54 -6.85 -4.08
CA TYR A 51 -0.65 -7.25 -4.81
C TYR A 51 -1.57 -6.05 -5.04
N ALA A 52 -1.85 -5.30 -3.98
CA ALA A 52 -2.76 -4.16 -4.07
C ALA A 52 -2.19 -3.05 -4.95
N LEU A 53 -0.91 -2.74 -4.79
CA LEU A 53 -0.27 -1.65 -5.53
C LEU A 53 -0.17 -1.93 -7.03
N ASN A 54 -0.10 -3.21 -7.41
CA ASN A 54 -0.07 -3.57 -8.83
C ASN A 54 -1.44 -3.48 -9.49
N ARG A 55 -2.50 -3.35 -8.71
CA ARG A 55 -3.88 -3.30 -9.22
C ARG A 55 -4.54 -1.94 -9.08
N LEU A 56 -3.88 -1.02 -8.42
CA LEU A 56 -4.37 0.34 -8.26
C LEU A 56 -3.46 1.30 -9.02
N PRO A 57 -4.02 2.35 -9.62
CA PRO A 57 -3.18 3.32 -10.32
C PRO A 57 -2.29 4.07 -9.35
N ALA A 58 -1.03 4.23 -9.72
CA ALA A 58 -0.10 5.02 -8.94
C ALA A 58 -0.47 6.49 -9.04
N LYS A 59 -0.26 7.22 -7.95
CA LYS A 59 -0.48 8.66 -7.97
C LYS A 59 0.71 9.34 -7.31
N TYR A 60 1.62 9.82 -8.13
CA TYR A 60 2.82 10.48 -7.65
C TYR A 60 2.59 11.96 -7.41
N VAL A 61 3.14 12.45 -6.32
CA VAL A 61 3.10 13.87 -5.95
C VAL A 61 4.48 14.30 -5.45
N ALA A 62 4.79 15.57 -5.62
CA ALA A 62 6.04 16.14 -5.14
C ALA A 62 5.75 16.95 -3.88
N THR A 63 5.51 16.27 -2.77
CA THR A 63 5.10 16.92 -1.53
C THR A 63 5.98 16.53 -0.35
N SER A 64 5.95 17.36 0.69
CA SER A 64 6.54 17.02 1.98
C SER A 64 5.70 15.93 2.66
N LYS A 65 6.27 15.30 3.68
CA LYS A 65 5.55 14.25 4.42
C LYS A 65 4.25 14.77 5.04
N GLY A 66 4.28 15.99 5.57
CA GLY A 66 3.08 16.58 6.17
C GLY A 66 1.95 16.76 5.18
N GLU A 67 2.30 17.28 4.00
CA GLU A 67 1.31 17.44 2.93
C GLU A 67 0.81 16.08 2.42
N LEU A 68 1.70 15.09 2.41
CA LEU A 68 1.34 13.75 1.97
C LEU A 68 0.26 13.15 2.86
N PHE A 69 0.37 13.32 4.18
CA PHE A 69 -0.63 12.81 5.11
C PHE A 69 -2.00 13.41 4.87
N SER A 70 -2.07 14.72 4.66
CA SER A 70 -3.35 15.38 4.37
C SER A 70 -3.96 14.89 3.08
N LYS A 71 -3.15 14.71 2.05
CA LYS A 71 -3.62 14.22 0.76
C LYS A 71 -4.03 12.76 0.81
N THR A 72 -3.38 11.97 1.67
CA THR A 72 -3.73 10.57 1.87
C THR A 72 -5.15 10.44 2.43
N GLU A 73 -5.50 11.25 3.43
CA GLU A 73 -6.84 11.25 3.99
C GLU A 73 -7.89 11.60 2.95
N GLU A 74 -7.60 12.62 2.15
CA GLU A 74 -8.48 13.05 1.07
C GLU A 74 -8.70 11.92 0.06
N LEU A 75 -7.64 11.26 -0.33
CA LEU A 75 -7.70 10.18 -1.30
C LEU A 75 -8.47 8.99 -0.75
N GLU A 76 -8.28 8.65 0.52
CA GLU A 76 -9.04 7.60 1.17
C GLU A 76 -10.55 7.86 1.10
N GLN A 77 -10.96 9.09 1.35
CA GLN A 77 -12.36 9.46 1.31
C GLN A 77 -12.95 9.36 -0.09
N GLN A 78 -12.17 9.72 -1.10
CA GLN A 78 -12.63 9.74 -2.48
C GLN A 78 -12.64 8.35 -3.14
N HIS A 79 -11.69 7.50 -2.74
CA HIS A 79 -11.48 6.21 -3.41
C HIS A 79 -11.53 5.02 -2.46
N SER A 80 -12.14 5.21 -1.30
CA SER A 80 -12.11 4.20 -0.24
C SER A 80 -12.70 2.86 -0.66
N VAL A 81 -13.74 2.87 -1.50
CA VAL A 81 -14.40 1.62 -1.92
C VAL A 81 -13.46 0.78 -2.77
N ASP A 82 -12.79 1.39 -3.74
CA ASP A 82 -11.87 0.67 -4.62
C ASP A 82 -10.66 0.16 -3.84
N VAL A 83 -10.09 1.01 -3.00
CA VAL A 83 -8.93 0.63 -2.19
C VAL A 83 -9.30 -0.49 -1.23
N LEU A 84 -10.43 -0.35 -0.55
CA LEU A 84 -10.92 -1.35 0.39
C LEU A 84 -11.11 -2.71 -0.30
N SER A 85 -11.73 -2.72 -1.46
CA SER A 85 -11.97 -3.94 -2.23
C SER A 85 -10.66 -4.63 -2.62
N VAL A 86 -9.71 -3.87 -3.14
CA VAL A 86 -8.44 -4.42 -3.59
C VAL A 86 -7.60 -4.91 -2.40
N VAL A 87 -7.55 -4.14 -1.31
CA VAL A 87 -6.80 -4.54 -0.12
C VAL A 87 -7.40 -5.79 0.53
N THR A 88 -8.73 -5.86 0.60
CA THR A 88 -9.41 -7.05 1.12
C THR A 88 -9.03 -8.29 0.32
N ARG A 89 -9.05 -8.17 -1.00
CA ARG A 89 -8.67 -9.27 -1.88
C ARG A 89 -7.20 -9.64 -1.69
N ALA A 90 -6.34 -8.64 -1.54
CA ALA A 90 -4.91 -8.89 -1.31
C ALA A 90 -4.68 -9.73 -0.06
N ILE A 91 -5.36 -9.38 1.03
CA ILE A 91 -5.25 -10.14 2.27
C ILE A 91 -5.69 -11.59 2.07
N LYS A 92 -6.82 -11.79 1.41
CA LYS A 92 -7.36 -13.14 1.19
C LYS A 92 -6.44 -13.99 0.31
N ILE A 93 -5.97 -13.42 -0.79
CA ILE A 93 -5.13 -14.17 -1.74
C ILE A 93 -3.78 -14.52 -1.12
N VAL A 94 -3.15 -13.58 -0.44
CA VAL A 94 -1.84 -13.84 0.17
C VAL A 94 -1.97 -14.85 1.30
N SER A 95 -3.01 -14.75 2.14
CA SER A 95 -3.18 -15.70 3.23
C SER A 95 -3.48 -17.10 2.72
N GLU A 96 -4.21 -17.23 1.62
CA GLU A 96 -4.46 -18.53 1.00
C GLU A 96 -3.18 -19.14 0.42
N ASN A 97 -2.38 -18.32 -0.25
CA ASN A 97 -1.12 -18.77 -0.83
C ASN A 97 -0.10 -19.13 0.24
N ASP A 98 -0.07 -18.38 1.33
CA ASP A 98 0.81 -18.67 2.45
C ASP A 98 0.49 -20.04 3.04
N HIS A 99 -0.80 -20.35 3.19
CA HIS A 99 -1.26 -21.66 3.62
C HIS A 99 -0.78 -22.77 2.69
N GLN A 100 -0.88 -22.55 1.40
CA GLN A 100 -0.46 -23.53 0.41
C GLN A 100 1.05 -23.77 0.43
N ASN A 101 1.81 -22.71 0.67
CA ASN A 101 3.26 -22.79 0.66
C ASN A 101 3.85 -23.42 1.93
N ASN A 102 3.06 -23.52 2.98
CA ASN A 102 3.52 -24.08 4.25
C ASN A 102 3.28 -25.59 4.39
N ASP A 103 2.74 -26.19 3.36
CA ASP A 103 2.48 -27.63 3.36
C ASP A 103 3.73 -28.47 3.18
#